data_8e2f89cf0e6f968b6cab2040b0c27413
#
_entry.id   8e2f89cf0e6f968b6cab2040b0c27413
#
_cell.length_a   1.000
_cell.length_b   1.000
_cell.length_c   1.000
_cell.angle_alpha   90.00
_cell.angle_beta   90.00
_cell.angle_gamma   90.00
#
_symmetry.space_group_name_H-M   'P 1'
#
loop_
_entity.id
_entity.type
_entity.pdbx_description
1 polymer ?
#
loop_
_entity_poly.entity_id
_entity_poly.type
_entity_poly.pdbx_seq_one_letter_code
_entity_poly.pdbx_strand_id
1 'polypeptide(L)'
;RDSLASYVAISIAGEPALAVGFAGGVLAMNGTNFTGLLNCQVDGVSGGFLAALLAGFVAGYVVLFLKKITEKLPKSVSGLRPMLIYPLGGVFVMGVFMCGINPVMGIINDFITNWLNSLGGTSAILLGAVSAVMMSIDMGGPFNKAAYVFGTASLAYQTDAGYMIMAAVMVAGMVPPIAIATVSYTHLTLPTIRL
;
A
#
# COMPACT_ATOMS: atom_id res chain seq x y z
N ARG A 1 2.49 -6.38 1.88
CA ARG A 1 2.01 -5.03 2.27
C ARG A 1 2.83 -4.50 3.45
N ASP A 2 3.05 -5.31 4.47
CA ASP A 2 3.84 -4.95 5.67
C ASP A 2 5.30 -4.72 5.30
N SER A 3 5.84 -5.57 4.44
CA SER A 3 7.19 -5.41 3.90
C SER A 3 7.33 -4.13 3.07
N LEU A 4 6.30 -3.72 2.32
CA LEU A 4 6.34 -2.47 1.56
C LEU A 4 6.51 -1.26 2.49
N ALA A 5 5.70 -1.17 3.54
CA ALA A 5 5.81 -0.09 4.53
C ALA A 5 7.20 -0.06 5.19
N SER A 6 7.76 -1.24 5.49
CA SER A 6 9.11 -1.38 6.04
C SER A 6 10.18 -0.87 5.09
N TYR A 7 10.14 -1.26 3.80
CA TYR A 7 11.13 -0.83 2.82
C TYR A 7 11.06 0.67 2.53
N VAL A 8 9.86 1.25 2.47
CA VAL A 8 9.68 2.70 2.34
C VAL A 8 10.28 3.41 3.56
N ALA A 9 10.00 2.92 4.77
CA ALA A 9 10.55 3.51 6.00
C ALA A 9 12.08 3.42 6.06
N ILE A 10 12.66 2.29 5.66
CA ILE A 10 14.13 2.10 5.59
C ILE A 10 14.75 3.07 4.60
N SER A 11 14.15 3.28 3.44
CA SER A 11 14.69 4.20 2.42
C SER A 11 14.77 5.65 2.93
N ILE A 12 13.94 6.02 3.89
CA ILE A 12 13.90 7.37 4.47
C ILE A 12 14.82 7.50 5.69
N ALA A 13 14.77 6.55 6.63
CA ALA A 13 15.42 6.67 7.94
C ALA A 13 16.45 5.58 8.26
N GLY A 14 16.70 4.64 7.32
CA GLY A 14 17.63 3.53 7.49
C GLY A 14 17.08 2.40 8.36
N GLU A 15 17.95 1.46 8.74
CA GLU A 15 17.60 0.21 9.44
C GLU A 15 16.70 0.37 10.69
N PRO A 16 16.86 1.39 11.56
CA PRO A 16 16.00 1.53 12.74
C PRO A 16 14.51 1.73 12.41
N ALA A 17 14.20 2.13 11.18
CA ALA A 17 12.81 2.33 10.74
C ALA A 17 12.10 1.03 10.31
N LEU A 18 12.84 -0.08 10.17
CA LEU A 18 12.28 -1.36 9.72
C LEU A 18 11.13 -1.83 10.62
N ALA A 19 11.36 -1.88 11.92
CA ALA A 19 10.37 -2.35 12.88
C ALA A 19 9.14 -1.43 12.92
N VAL A 20 9.37 -0.11 12.84
CA VAL A 20 8.30 0.90 12.87
C VAL A 20 7.45 0.83 11.60
N GLY A 21 8.08 0.70 10.44
CA GLY A 21 7.41 0.53 9.16
C GLY A 21 6.62 -0.78 9.09
N PHE A 22 7.19 -1.88 9.60
CA PHE A 22 6.51 -3.17 9.66
C PHE A 22 5.24 -3.09 10.54
N ALA A 23 5.37 -2.53 11.75
CA ALA A 23 4.24 -2.34 12.65
C ALA A 23 3.15 -1.48 12.01
N GLY A 24 3.52 -0.37 11.36
CA GLY A 24 2.59 0.48 10.62
C GLY A 24 1.86 -0.27 9.50
N GLY A 25 2.55 -1.11 8.74
CA GLY A 25 1.97 -1.96 7.71
C GLY A 25 0.96 -2.97 8.26
N VAL A 26 1.30 -3.65 9.35
CA VAL A 26 0.40 -4.60 10.04
C VAL A 26 -0.86 -3.90 10.55
N LEU A 27 -0.71 -2.73 11.17
CA LEU A 27 -1.84 -1.93 11.66
C LEU A 27 -2.74 -1.43 10.53
N ALA A 28 -2.17 -1.10 9.38
CA ALA A 28 -2.92 -0.72 8.18
C ALA A 28 -3.79 -1.86 7.63
N MET A 29 -3.31 -3.10 7.72
CA MET A 29 -4.04 -4.27 7.23
C MET A 29 -5.15 -4.71 8.18
N ASN A 30 -4.86 -4.74 9.46
CA ASN A 30 -5.79 -5.26 10.47
C ASN A 30 -6.90 -4.28 10.84
N GLY A 31 -6.82 -3.03 10.36
CA GLY A 31 -7.86 -2.04 10.62
C GLY A 31 -7.94 -1.65 12.09
N THR A 32 -7.00 -0.85 12.55
CA THR A 32 -7.02 -0.34 13.92
C THR A 32 -7.82 0.97 14.03
N ASN A 33 -8.60 1.09 15.09
CA ASN A 33 -9.24 2.33 15.54
C ASN A 33 -8.96 2.54 17.01
N PHE A 34 -9.24 3.73 17.55
CA PHE A 34 -9.02 4.03 18.98
C PHE A 34 -9.82 3.11 19.91
N THR A 35 -11.02 2.74 19.52
CA THR A 35 -11.87 1.84 20.30
C THR A 35 -11.31 0.42 20.35
N GLY A 36 -10.81 -0.07 19.21
CA GLY A 36 -10.15 -1.37 19.12
C GLY A 36 -8.84 -1.42 19.89
N LEU A 37 -8.06 -0.32 19.88
CA LEU A 37 -6.81 -0.22 20.63
C LEU A 37 -7.06 -0.33 22.16
N LEU A 38 -8.11 0.33 22.66
CA LEU A 38 -8.47 0.29 24.09
C LEU A 38 -9.05 -1.05 24.52
N ASN A 39 -9.78 -1.72 23.65
CA ASN A 39 -10.45 -3.00 23.94
C ASN A 39 -9.63 -4.23 23.55
N CYS A 40 -8.40 -4.05 23.03
CA CYS A 40 -7.56 -5.12 22.44
C CYS A 40 -8.30 -5.94 21.37
N GLN A 41 -9.24 -5.32 20.67
CA GLN A 41 -9.98 -5.92 19.56
C GLN A 41 -9.58 -5.29 18.23
N VAL A 42 -9.46 -6.12 17.21
CA VAL A 42 -9.04 -5.71 15.87
C VAL A 42 -10.28 -5.56 14.97
N ASP A 43 -11.25 -4.78 15.43
CA ASP A 43 -12.53 -4.56 14.74
C ASP A 43 -12.54 -3.24 13.97
N GLY A 44 -11.49 -2.98 13.21
CA GLY A 44 -11.37 -1.76 12.43
C GLY A 44 -11.53 -1.97 10.93
N VAL A 45 -11.97 -0.93 10.25
CA VAL A 45 -11.96 -0.91 8.78
C VAL A 45 -10.51 -0.91 8.29
N SER A 46 -10.15 -1.93 7.51
CA SER A 46 -8.80 -2.02 6.94
C SER A 46 -8.56 -0.86 5.97
N GLY A 47 -7.53 -0.08 6.21
CA GLY A 47 -7.09 0.98 5.31
C GLY A 47 -6.44 0.48 4.02
N GLY A 48 -6.22 -0.83 3.92
CA GLY A 48 -5.73 -1.51 2.73
C GLY A 48 -4.31 -1.10 2.33
N PHE A 49 -4.07 -1.11 1.01
CA PHE A 49 -2.77 -0.79 0.44
C PHE A 49 -2.38 0.69 0.61
N LEU A 50 -3.36 1.60 0.49
CA LEU A 50 -3.14 3.04 0.64
C LEU A 50 -2.65 3.39 2.04
N ALA A 51 -3.28 2.83 3.07
CA ALA A 51 -2.85 3.04 4.45
C ALA A 51 -1.45 2.45 4.71
N ALA A 52 -1.12 1.28 4.14
CA ALA A 52 0.21 0.70 4.27
C ALA A 52 1.30 1.55 3.61
N LEU A 53 1.01 2.15 2.46
CA LEU A 53 1.93 3.06 1.78
C LEU A 53 2.19 4.32 2.63
N LEU A 54 1.12 4.96 3.12
CA LEU A 54 1.23 6.11 4.02
C LEU A 54 1.97 5.76 5.32
N ALA A 55 1.66 4.61 5.89
CA ALA A 55 2.35 4.12 7.09
C ALA A 55 3.87 4.03 6.89
N GLY A 56 4.32 3.57 5.72
CA GLY A 56 5.75 3.51 5.39
C GLY A 56 6.41 4.89 5.37
N PHE A 57 5.79 5.88 4.71
CA PHE A 57 6.30 7.25 4.70
C PHE A 57 6.34 7.86 6.10
N VAL A 58 5.25 7.78 6.82
CA VAL A 58 5.14 8.35 8.17
C VAL A 58 6.11 7.68 9.13
N ALA A 59 6.25 6.35 9.07
CA ALA A 59 7.22 5.62 9.90
C ALA A 59 8.65 6.11 9.68
N GLY A 60 9.05 6.37 8.43
CA GLY A 60 10.34 6.95 8.12
C GLY A 60 10.53 8.33 8.77
N TYR A 61 9.58 9.23 8.61
CA TYR A 61 9.65 10.57 9.22
C TYR A 61 9.59 10.55 10.75
N VAL A 62 8.78 9.67 11.33
CA VAL A 62 8.71 9.48 12.79
C VAL A 62 10.08 9.06 13.35
N VAL A 63 10.75 8.12 12.70
CA VAL A 63 12.09 7.70 13.13
C VAL A 63 13.12 8.81 12.95
N LEU A 64 13.08 9.59 11.87
CA LEU A 64 13.94 10.76 11.71
C LEU A 64 13.71 11.80 12.82
N PHE A 65 12.45 12.04 13.16
CA PHE A 65 12.10 12.95 14.26
C PHE A 65 12.60 12.43 15.61
N LEU A 66 12.44 11.13 15.88
CA LEU A 66 12.98 10.51 17.09
C LEU A 66 14.51 10.57 17.14
N LYS A 67 15.21 10.38 16.01
CA LYS A 67 16.66 10.57 15.92
C LYS A 67 17.05 11.98 16.34
N LYS A 68 16.38 13.00 15.79
CA LYS A 68 16.66 14.41 16.08
C LYS A 68 16.43 14.77 17.56
N ILE A 69 15.38 14.25 18.18
CA ILE A 69 15.11 14.47 19.62
C ILE A 69 16.16 13.78 20.47
N THR A 70 16.53 12.57 20.13
CA THR A 70 17.45 11.76 20.92
C THR A 70 18.92 12.15 20.75
N GLU A 71 19.28 12.98 19.76
CA GLU A 71 20.64 13.55 19.63
C GLU A 71 21.07 14.34 20.88
N LYS A 72 20.13 14.97 21.57
CA LYS A 72 20.39 15.75 22.79
C LYS A 72 20.60 14.90 24.05
N LEU A 73 20.39 13.58 23.99
CA LEU A 73 20.55 12.69 25.13
C LEU A 73 22.03 12.41 25.44
N PRO A 74 22.40 12.25 26.73
CA PRO A 74 23.78 11.98 27.14
C PRO A 74 24.33 10.69 26.51
N LYS A 75 25.66 10.66 26.34
CA LYS A 75 26.38 9.53 25.71
C LYS A 75 26.14 8.19 26.41
N SER A 76 25.87 8.21 27.72
CA SER A 76 25.58 7.00 28.51
C SER A 76 24.35 6.22 28.04
N VAL A 77 23.39 6.87 27.33
CA VAL A 77 22.13 6.26 26.84
C VAL A 77 22.18 6.02 25.33
N SER A 78 23.30 6.36 24.69
CA SER A 78 23.41 6.28 23.22
C SER A 78 23.18 4.87 22.65
N GLY A 79 23.61 3.82 23.36
CA GLY A 79 23.41 2.43 22.94
C GLY A 79 21.94 1.96 22.98
N LEU A 80 21.13 2.54 23.86
CA LEU A 80 19.71 2.20 24.00
C LEU A 80 18.81 2.83 22.91
N ARG A 81 19.32 3.86 22.20
CA ARG A 81 18.55 4.57 21.17
C ARG A 81 18.05 3.64 20.07
N PRO A 82 18.93 2.90 19.34
CA PRO A 82 18.49 2.05 18.25
C PRO A 82 17.74 0.80 18.70
N MET A 83 18.06 0.28 19.91
CA MET A 83 17.49 -0.96 20.41
C MET A 83 16.10 -0.78 21.03
N LEU A 84 15.89 0.31 21.75
CA LEU A 84 14.68 0.51 22.55
C LEU A 84 13.88 1.75 22.12
N ILE A 85 14.54 2.91 22.03
CA ILE A 85 13.83 4.18 21.85
C ILE A 85 13.19 4.26 20.46
N TYR A 86 13.91 3.91 19.41
CA TYR A 86 13.36 4.01 18.05
C TYR A 86 12.27 2.98 17.78
N PRO A 87 12.41 1.68 18.09
CA PRO A 87 11.34 0.73 17.87
C PRO A 87 10.13 0.98 18.77
N LEU A 88 10.32 1.10 20.10
CA LEU A 88 9.18 1.28 21.01
C LEU A 88 8.47 2.63 20.79
N GLY A 89 9.23 3.72 20.79
CA GLY A 89 8.68 5.06 20.57
C GLY A 89 8.06 5.18 19.18
N GLY A 90 8.72 4.65 18.16
CA GLY A 90 8.23 4.65 16.80
C GLY A 90 6.94 3.85 16.63
N VAL A 91 6.87 2.63 17.16
CA VAL A 91 5.66 1.78 17.10
C VAL A 91 4.50 2.42 17.86
N PHE A 92 4.76 3.01 19.03
CA PHE A 92 3.72 3.71 19.79
C PHE A 92 3.13 4.90 18.99
N VAL A 93 4.00 5.76 18.45
CA VAL A 93 3.55 6.91 17.62
C VAL A 93 2.80 6.42 16.38
N MET A 94 3.30 5.37 15.73
CA MET A 94 2.61 4.77 14.59
C MET A 94 1.26 4.17 14.97
N GLY A 95 1.14 3.54 16.13
CA GLY A 95 -0.14 3.02 16.62
C GLY A 95 -1.18 4.12 16.73
N VAL A 96 -0.84 5.21 17.39
CA VAL A 96 -1.73 6.37 17.54
C VAL A 96 -2.08 6.98 16.18
N PHE A 97 -1.09 7.16 15.31
CA PHE A 97 -1.30 7.71 13.97
C PHE A 97 -2.23 6.84 13.12
N MET A 98 -2.01 5.54 13.11
CA MET A 98 -2.80 4.60 12.31
C MET A 98 -4.24 4.48 12.81
N CYS A 99 -4.49 4.64 14.11
CA CYS A 99 -5.87 4.70 14.65
C CYS A 99 -6.69 5.87 14.07
N GLY A 100 -6.04 6.99 13.76
CA GLY A 100 -6.70 8.13 13.11
C GLY A 100 -6.84 8.00 11.59
N ILE A 101 -5.85 7.41 10.94
CA ILE A 101 -5.78 7.34 9.47
C ILE A 101 -6.54 6.16 8.88
N ASN A 102 -6.55 5.00 9.55
CA ASN A 102 -7.23 3.81 9.04
C ASN A 102 -8.71 4.03 8.71
N PRO A 103 -9.53 4.70 9.55
CA PRO A 103 -10.92 4.95 9.20
C PRO A 103 -11.07 5.79 7.93
N VAL A 104 -10.21 6.80 7.75
CA VAL A 104 -10.24 7.68 6.57
C VAL A 104 -9.86 6.91 5.31
N MET A 105 -8.79 6.11 5.39
CA MET A 105 -8.35 5.28 4.26
C MET A 105 -9.36 4.17 3.95
N GLY A 106 -10.02 3.64 4.97
CA GLY A 106 -11.11 2.68 4.82
C GLY A 106 -12.27 3.27 4.02
N ILE A 107 -12.72 4.47 4.36
CA ILE A 107 -13.79 5.17 3.61
C ILE A 107 -13.40 5.35 2.14
N ILE A 108 -12.16 5.72 1.85
CA ILE A 108 -11.68 5.87 0.47
C ILE A 108 -11.68 4.52 -0.26
N ASN A 109 -11.21 3.48 0.41
CA ASN A 109 -11.19 2.13 -0.15
C ASN A 109 -12.61 1.59 -0.42
N ASP A 110 -13.54 1.81 0.51
CA ASP A 110 -14.95 1.43 0.37
C ASP A 110 -15.63 2.24 -0.73
N PHE A 111 -15.32 3.54 -0.85
CA PHE A 111 -15.82 4.37 -1.95
C PHE A 111 -15.42 3.81 -3.32
N ILE A 112 -14.12 3.47 -3.50
CA ILE A 112 -13.62 2.90 -4.75
C ILE A 112 -14.31 1.56 -5.02
N THR A 113 -14.43 0.71 -4.01
CA THR A 113 -15.07 -0.61 -4.13
C THR A 113 -16.55 -0.49 -4.48
N ASN A 114 -17.28 0.39 -3.80
CA ASN A 114 -18.70 0.63 -4.07
C ASN A 114 -18.93 1.24 -5.47
N TRP A 115 -18.04 2.15 -5.89
CA TRP A 115 -18.07 2.72 -7.24
C TRP A 115 -17.85 1.63 -8.30
N LEU A 116 -16.85 0.77 -8.13
CA LEU A 116 -16.62 -0.36 -9.04
C LEU A 116 -17.80 -1.35 -9.05
N ASN A 117 -18.38 -1.65 -7.89
CA ASN A 117 -19.57 -2.50 -7.79
C ASN A 117 -20.78 -1.90 -8.53
N SER A 118 -20.95 -0.57 -8.49
CA SER A 118 -22.04 0.11 -9.19
C SER A 118 -21.94 0.00 -10.72
N LEU A 119 -20.73 -0.14 -11.25
CA LEU A 119 -20.49 -0.35 -12.68
C LEU A 119 -20.82 -1.79 -13.12
N GLY A 120 -20.72 -2.77 -12.21
CA GLY A 120 -20.96 -4.20 -12.53
C GLY A 120 -22.37 -4.54 -12.96
N GLY A 121 -23.38 -3.72 -12.57
CA GLY A 121 -24.78 -3.91 -12.97
C GLY A 121 -25.11 -3.40 -14.37
N THR A 122 -24.26 -2.55 -14.97
CA THR A 122 -24.60 -1.80 -16.19
C THR A 122 -23.94 -2.38 -17.45
N SER A 123 -22.71 -2.83 -17.37
CA SER A 123 -22.00 -3.49 -18.49
C SER A 123 -20.68 -4.11 -18.03
N ALA A 124 -20.52 -5.42 -18.24
CA ALA A 124 -19.26 -6.11 -17.98
C ALA A 124 -18.09 -5.54 -18.82
N ILE A 125 -18.39 -5.03 -20.02
CA ILE A 125 -17.39 -4.40 -20.89
C ILE A 125 -16.89 -3.08 -20.29
N LEU A 126 -17.78 -2.24 -19.78
CA LEU A 126 -17.41 -0.97 -19.16
C LEU A 126 -16.58 -1.20 -17.89
N LEU A 127 -17.00 -2.14 -17.05
CA LEU A 127 -16.26 -2.52 -15.85
C LEU A 127 -14.87 -3.06 -16.19
N GLY A 128 -14.78 -3.93 -17.21
CA GLY A 128 -13.52 -4.44 -17.72
C GLY A 128 -12.61 -3.32 -18.23
N ALA A 129 -13.14 -2.37 -18.99
CA ALA A 129 -12.37 -1.23 -19.50
C ALA A 129 -11.86 -0.33 -18.38
N VAL A 130 -12.71 0.01 -17.39
CA VAL A 130 -12.31 0.82 -16.23
C VAL A 130 -11.24 0.12 -15.42
N SER A 131 -11.41 -1.16 -15.13
CA SER A 131 -10.41 -1.95 -14.41
C SER A 131 -9.09 -2.04 -15.18
N ALA A 132 -9.15 -2.16 -16.50
CA ALA A 132 -7.99 -2.16 -17.37
C ALA A 132 -7.21 -0.83 -17.31
N VAL A 133 -7.92 0.29 -17.37
CA VAL A 133 -7.32 1.62 -17.22
C VAL A 133 -6.67 1.78 -15.85
N MET A 134 -7.35 1.37 -14.77
CA MET A 134 -6.79 1.41 -13.40
C MET A 134 -5.51 0.57 -13.27
N MET A 135 -5.47 -0.60 -13.92
CA MET A 135 -4.27 -1.45 -13.93
C MET A 135 -3.09 -0.83 -14.68
N SER A 136 -3.38 -0.03 -15.72
CA SER A 136 -2.37 0.52 -16.63
C SER A 136 -1.87 1.91 -16.23
N ILE A 137 -2.65 2.70 -15.50
CA ILE A 137 -2.31 4.07 -15.09
C ILE A 137 -1.11 4.12 -14.16
N ASP A 138 -1.09 3.23 -13.16
CA ASP A 138 0.01 3.17 -12.19
C ASP A 138 0.49 1.73 -11.99
N MET A 139 1.54 1.34 -12.68
CA MET A 139 2.09 -0.01 -12.58
C MET A 139 2.59 -0.31 -11.15
N GLY A 140 1.76 -0.99 -10.36
CA GLY A 140 2.05 -1.39 -8.98
C GLY A 140 1.64 -0.38 -7.90
N GLY A 141 1.01 0.74 -8.26
CA GLY A 141 0.53 1.74 -7.32
C GLY A 141 -0.87 1.47 -6.75
N PRO A 142 -1.49 2.47 -6.12
CA PRO A 142 -2.76 2.31 -5.42
C PRO A 142 -3.94 1.95 -6.32
N PHE A 143 -4.03 2.52 -7.52
CA PHE A 143 -5.11 2.23 -8.48
C PHE A 143 -5.03 0.81 -9.02
N ASN A 144 -3.83 0.37 -9.38
CA ASN A 144 -3.56 -1.01 -9.78
C ASN A 144 -3.97 -1.99 -8.67
N LYS A 145 -3.57 -1.73 -7.42
CA LYS A 145 -3.91 -2.58 -6.29
C LYS A 145 -5.40 -2.60 -5.98
N ALA A 146 -6.10 -1.47 -6.10
CA ALA A 146 -7.54 -1.41 -5.92
C ALA A 146 -8.28 -2.28 -6.96
N ALA A 147 -7.91 -2.17 -8.23
CA ALA A 147 -8.48 -3.00 -9.30
C ALA A 147 -8.21 -4.49 -9.07
N TYR A 148 -6.99 -4.86 -8.67
CA TYR A 148 -6.63 -6.24 -8.37
C TYR A 148 -7.38 -6.81 -7.16
N VAL A 149 -7.50 -6.05 -6.07
CA VAL A 149 -8.26 -6.45 -4.87
C VAL A 149 -9.74 -6.61 -5.21
N PHE A 150 -10.31 -5.71 -6.01
CA PHE A 150 -11.67 -5.83 -6.50
C PHE A 150 -11.87 -7.10 -7.35
N GLY A 151 -10.99 -7.36 -8.32
CA GLY A 151 -11.02 -8.57 -9.13
C GLY A 151 -10.94 -9.85 -8.29
N THR A 152 -10.04 -9.90 -7.29
CA THR A 152 -9.94 -11.06 -6.40
C THR A 152 -11.15 -11.21 -5.50
N ALA A 153 -11.75 -10.12 -5.02
CA ALA A 153 -12.98 -10.16 -4.22
C ALA A 153 -14.17 -10.66 -5.05
N SER A 154 -14.26 -10.28 -6.34
CA SER A 154 -15.31 -10.75 -7.23
C SER A 154 -15.28 -12.25 -7.49
N LEU A 155 -14.11 -12.90 -7.41
CA LEU A 155 -13.98 -14.35 -7.50
C LEU A 155 -14.65 -15.08 -6.32
N ALA A 156 -14.76 -14.46 -5.15
CA ALA A 156 -15.39 -15.07 -3.98
C ALA A 156 -16.88 -15.37 -4.21
N TYR A 157 -17.53 -14.67 -5.11
CA TYR A 157 -18.94 -14.91 -5.48
C TYR A 157 -19.14 -16.08 -6.44
N GLN A 158 -18.07 -16.64 -7.02
CA GLN A 158 -18.09 -17.79 -7.94
C GLN A 158 -19.09 -17.64 -9.10
N THR A 159 -19.25 -16.41 -9.61
CA THR A 159 -20.13 -16.06 -10.73
C THR A 159 -19.32 -15.86 -12.00
N ASP A 160 -19.94 -16.13 -13.17
CA ASP A 160 -19.29 -15.90 -14.46
C ASP A 160 -18.84 -14.45 -14.63
N ALA A 161 -19.63 -13.49 -14.11
CA ALA A 161 -19.25 -12.09 -14.08
C ALA A 161 -17.97 -11.85 -13.25
N GLY A 162 -17.83 -12.51 -12.11
CA GLY A 162 -16.62 -12.41 -11.27
C GLY A 162 -15.37 -12.95 -11.99
N TYR A 163 -15.51 -14.06 -12.70
CA TYR A 163 -14.41 -14.61 -13.51
C TYR A 163 -14.03 -13.68 -14.67
N MET A 164 -15.02 -13.07 -15.35
CA MET A 164 -14.77 -12.10 -16.43
C MET A 164 -14.04 -10.85 -15.92
N ILE A 165 -14.44 -10.32 -14.76
CA ILE A 165 -13.79 -9.17 -14.14
C ILE A 165 -12.32 -9.48 -13.84
N MET A 166 -12.06 -10.62 -13.20
CA MET A 166 -10.68 -11.00 -12.86
C MET A 166 -9.86 -11.26 -14.13
N ALA A 167 -10.43 -11.89 -15.15
CA ALA A 167 -9.76 -12.09 -16.43
C ALA A 167 -9.39 -10.76 -17.09
N ALA A 168 -10.31 -9.77 -17.09
CA ALA A 168 -10.05 -8.42 -17.60
C ALA A 168 -8.91 -7.72 -16.84
N VAL A 169 -8.90 -7.80 -15.51
CA VAL A 169 -7.84 -7.25 -14.66
C VAL A 169 -6.48 -7.90 -14.98
N MET A 170 -6.44 -9.21 -15.12
CA MET A 170 -5.19 -9.94 -15.42
C MET A 170 -4.65 -9.61 -16.82
N VAL A 171 -5.51 -9.58 -17.83
CA VAL A 171 -5.13 -9.20 -19.21
C VAL A 171 -4.63 -7.76 -19.24
N ALA A 172 -5.33 -6.86 -18.58
CA ALA A 172 -4.95 -5.45 -18.49
C ALA A 172 -3.58 -5.23 -17.83
N GLY A 173 -3.27 -6.02 -16.80
CA GLY A 173 -1.96 -6.00 -16.14
C GLY A 173 -0.79 -6.45 -17.05
N MET A 174 -1.08 -7.21 -18.09
CA MET A 174 -0.07 -7.65 -19.07
C MET A 174 0.24 -6.61 -20.15
N VAL A 175 -0.71 -5.70 -20.43
CA VAL A 175 -0.56 -4.72 -21.52
C VAL A 175 0.63 -3.78 -21.32
N PRO A 176 0.84 -3.12 -20.17
CA PRO A 176 1.95 -2.20 -19.99
C PRO A 176 3.34 -2.84 -20.18
N PRO A 177 3.66 -4.00 -19.58
CA PRO A 177 4.96 -4.64 -19.82
C PRO A 177 5.21 -4.99 -21.28
N ILE A 178 4.18 -5.49 -21.99
CA ILE A 178 4.30 -5.81 -23.41
C ILE A 178 4.51 -4.55 -24.25
N ALA A 179 3.75 -3.48 -23.95
CA ALA A 179 3.90 -2.20 -24.65
C ALA A 179 5.30 -1.61 -24.43
N ILE A 180 5.81 -1.62 -23.21
CA ILE A 180 7.17 -1.15 -22.90
C ILE A 180 8.23 -2.00 -23.60
N ALA A 181 8.07 -3.33 -23.59
CA ALA A 181 9.01 -4.23 -24.29
C ALA A 181 9.04 -3.93 -25.80
N THR A 182 7.87 -3.74 -26.41
CA THR A 182 7.75 -3.40 -27.84
C THR A 182 8.41 -2.05 -28.17
N VAL A 183 8.12 -1.01 -27.38
CA VAL A 183 8.70 0.31 -27.53
C VAL A 183 10.21 0.26 -27.33
N SER A 184 10.70 -0.41 -26.28
CA SER A 184 12.13 -0.56 -26.03
C SER A 184 12.84 -1.28 -27.17
N TYR A 185 12.24 -2.35 -27.69
CA TYR A 185 12.80 -3.07 -28.84
C TYR A 185 12.91 -2.16 -30.07
N THR A 186 11.86 -1.42 -30.42
CA THR A 186 11.87 -0.53 -31.59
C THR A 186 12.82 0.64 -31.45
N HIS A 187 13.01 1.20 -30.25
CA HIS A 187 13.90 2.34 -30.03
C HIS A 187 15.37 1.94 -29.78
N LEU A 188 15.65 0.78 -29.20
CA LEU A 188 17.02 0.32 -28.93
C LEU A 188 17.67 -0.38 -30.12
N THR A 189 16.88 -1.02 -30.98
CA THR A 189 17.45 -1.71 -32.16
C THR A 189 17.69 -0.81 -33.36
N LEU A 190 16.97 0.30 -33.48
CA LEU A 190 17.17 1.26 -34.58
C LEU A 190 18.54 1.96 -34.58
N PRO A 191 19.18 2.34 -33.45
CA PRO A 191 20.51 2.92 -33.44
C PRO A 191 21.62 1.93 -33.80
N THR A 192 21.45 0.64 -33.56
CA THR A 192 22.46 -0.39 -33.84
C THR A 192 22.50 -0.85 -35.30
N ILE A 193 21.48 -0.55 -36.10
CA ILE A 193 21.42 -0.86 -37.51
C ILE A 193 22.19 0.22 -38.36
N ARG A 194 22.63 1.32 -37.73
CA ARG A 194 23.40 2.39 -38.38
C ARG A 194 24.93 2.28 -38.23
N LEU A 195 25.44 1.19 -37.75
CA LEU A 195 26.84 0.81 -37.74
C LEU A 195 27.06 -0.37 -38.67
#